data_e9d41a674c38a6299a1433ab7bd99484
#
_entry.id   e9d41a674c38a6299a1433ab7bd99484
#
_cell.length_a   1.000
_cell.length_b   1.000
_cell.length_c   1.000
_cell.angle_alpha   90.00
_cell.angle_beta   90.00
_cell.angle_gamma   90.00
#
_symmetry.space_group_name_H-M   'P 1'
#
loop_
_entity.id
_entity.type
_entity.pdbx_description
1 polymer ?
#
loop_
_entity_poly.entity_id
_entity_poly.type
_entity_poly.pdbx_seq_one_letter_code
_entity_poly.pdbx_strand_id
1 'polypeptide(L)'
;MIAKLLPNRVRRTYLGGGRIDAFTGTGADISDGVPRPEDWMASTVTAFNGTLEIEGEGLGRLEDGQLVKDVVGSLPILVKLLDSDERLVIQAHPTVPCAKRLFDSPVGKTECWYFLPGTAPDACVYLGFKPGVTRAAWEKAFERQQGLLEMLHRIPVAAGDFVFVDGGMPHAIGGGCFMIELQEPSDLMVVAERYTPSGRQIPDAKMHGGIGWEKMFAVYEYEGRTFEETCARYVRKRSQTSNGRNSSSDTKGKVKQICGPELTDKFEMWRVAGDESLDLPRPASVAVVTGGAGEANGLAVTKGDRLLVAGERTLAVNSDATLVVCAAPRGSVI
;
A
#
# COMPACT_ATOMS: atom_id res chain seq x y z
N MET A 1 -19.51 -14.76 2.94
CA MET A 1 -20.13 -13.49 2.46
C MET A 1 -19.14 -12.78 1.56
N ILE A 2 -19.60 -12.31 0.41
CA ILE A 2 -18.88 -11.36 -0.43
C ILE A 2 -19.74 -10.10 -0.57
N ALA A 3 -19.15 -8.91 -0.40
CA ALA A 3 -19.87 -7.64 -0.42
C ALA A 3 -19.03 -6.52 -1.05
N LYS A 4 -19.68 -5.62 -1.77
CA LYS A 4 -19.04 -4.41 -2.29
C LYS A 4 -18.81 -3.39 -1.18
N LEU A 5 -17.78 -2.57 -1.36
CA LEU A 5 -17.37 -1.53 -0.43
C LEU A 5 -17.73 -0.14 -0.95
N LEU A 6 -18.16 0.74 -0.07
CA LEU A 6 -18.25 2.15 -0.37
C LEU A 6 -16.86 2.80 -0.50
N PRO A 7 -16.71 3.91 -1.25
CA PRO A 7 -15.50 4.71 -1.26
C PRO A 7 -15.12 5.15 0.15
N ASN A 8 -13.83 5.02 0.49
CA ASN A 8 -13.29 5.44 1.79
C ASN A 8 -12.03 6.29 1.57
N ARG A 9 -12.25 7.48 1.00
CA ARG A 9 -11.20 8.41 0.57
C ARG A 9 -10.64 9.19 1.76
N VAL A 10 -9.36 8.96 2.05
CA VAL A 10 -8.65 9.49 3.22
C VAL A 10 -7.83 10.72 2.85
N ARG A 11 -7.87 11.74 3.70
CA ARG A 11 -7.10 12.98 3.57
C ARG A 11 -5.62 12.74 3.81
N ARG A 12 -4.79 13.38 2.97
CA ARG A 12 -3.33 13.34 3.09
C ARG A 12 -2.70 14.70 2.79
N THR A 13 -1.42 14.81 3.07
CA THR A 13 -0.65 16.03 2.81
C THR A 13 -0.16 16.14 1.37
N TYR A 14 -0.19 15.07 0.57
CA TYR A 14 0.27 15.04 -0.81
C TYR A 14 -0.90 15.07 -1.81
N LEU A 15 -0.60 15.49 -3.04
CA LEU A 15 -1.57 15.62 -4.13
C LEU A 15 -1.80 14.28 -4.82
N GLY A 16 -3.02 14.07 -5.29
CA GLY A 16 -3.45 12.88 -6.04
C GLY A 16 -4.93 12.57 -5.86
N GLY A 17 -5.34 11.44 -6.41
CA GLY A 17 -6.70 10.90 -6.28
C GLY A 17 -7.47 10.81 -7.59
N GLY A 18 -7.08 11.57 -8.62
CA GLY A 18 -7.79 11.58 -9.91
C GLY A 18 -7.75 10.22 -10.63
N ARG A 19 -6.67 9.45 -10.49
CA ARG A 19 -6.57 8.10 -11.07
C ARG A 19 -7.47 7.11 -10.33
N ILE A 20 -7.66 7.28 -9.02
CA ILE A 20 -8.64 6.49 -8.25
C ILE A 20 -10.05 6.79 -8.77
N ASP A 21 -10.39 8.07 -8.93
CA ASP A 21 -11.70 8.49 -9.43
C ASP A 21 -11.99 7.90 -10.83
N ALA A 22 -11.02 8.01 -11.74
CA ALA A 22 -11.13 7.43 -13.08
C ALA A 22 -11.19 5.89 -13.07
N PHE A 23 -10.53 5.23 -12.12
CA PHE A 23 -10.50 3.78 -11.99
C PHE A 23 -11.79 3.22 -11.41
N THR A 24 -12.35 3.89 -10.38
CA THR A 24 -13.55 3.42 -9.65
C THR A 24 -14.86 3.99 -10.19
N GLY A 25 -14.80 5.01 -11.05
CA GLY A 25 -15.98 5.74 -11.52
C GLY A 25 -16.65 6.62 -10.45
N THR A 26 -15.98 6.86 -9.31
CA THR A 26 -16.52 7.65 -8.19
C THR A 26 -15.51 8.68 -7.73
N GLY A 27 -15.89 9.97 -7.76
CA GLY A 27 -15.06 11.08 -7.29
C GLY A 27 -15.08 11.25 -5.76
N ALA A 28 -13.98 11.75 -5.21
CA ALA A 28 -13.91 12.20 -3.82
C ALA A 28 -14.49 13.62 -3.68
N ASP A 29 -15.16 13.89 -2.57
CA ASP A 29 -15.44 15.27 -2.20
C ASP A 29 -14.17 15.95 -1.69
N ILE A 30 -13.70 16.94 -2.44
CA ILE A 30 -12.54 17.78 -2.11
C ILE A 30 -12.91 19.26 -1.99
N SER A 31 -14.19 19.56 -1.68
CA SER A 31 -14.69 20.92 -1.52
C SER A 31 -13.99 21.70 -0.40
N ASP A 32 -13.39 20.99 0.57
CA ASP A 32 -12.55 21.56 1.63
C ASP A 32 -11.11 21.88 1.18
N GLY A 33 -10.77 21.62 -0.09
CA GLY A 33 -9.43 21.84 -0.65
C GLY A 33 -8.34 20.87 -0.14
N VAL A 34 -8.73 19.83 0.62
CA VAL A 34 -7.78 18.84 1.13
C VAL A 34 -7.71 17.62 0.21
N PRO A 35 -6.52 17.22 -0.26
CA PRO A 35 -6.37 16.04 -1.12
C PRO A 35 -6.80 14.75 -0.44
N ARG A 36 -7.42 13.86 -1.22
CA ARG A 36 -7.80 12.51 -0.80
C ARG A 36 -7.23 11.46 -1.76
N PRO A 37 -5.90 11.28 -1.74
CA PRO A 37 -5.17 10.45 -2.70
C PRO A 37 -5.17 8.96 -2.36
N GLU A 38 -5.79 8.54 -1.28
CA GLU A 38 -5.91 7.17 -0.84
C GLU A 38 -7.37 6.75 -0.68
N ASP A 39 -7.71 5.50 -1.06
CA ASP A 39 -8.98 4.84 -0.77
C ASP A 39 -8.70 3.59 0.09
N TRP A 40 -9.09 3.61 1.36
CA TRP A 40 -8.81 2.56 2.34
C TRP A 40 -9.89 1.48 2.31
N MET A 41 -9.62 0.44 1.57
CA MET A 41 -10.58 -0.63 1.29
C MET A 41 -10.76 -1.57 2.48
N ALA A 42 -12.01 -1.77 2.91
CA ALA A 42 -12.38 -2.62 4.04
C ALA A 42 -11.60 -2.32 5.34
N SER A 43 -11.11 -1.09 5.50
CA SER A 43 -10.25 -0.73 6.63
C SER A 43 -10.98 -0.79 7.97
N THR A 44 -10.29 -1.35 8.96
CA THR A 44 -10.67 -1.32 10.38
C THR A 44 -9.74 -0.41 11.20
N VAL A 45 -8.89 0.36 10.50
CA VAL A 45 -7.88 1.29 11.06
C VAL A 45 -8.36 2.73 10.85
N THR A 46 -8.18 3.57 11.85
CA THR A 46 -8.39 5.03 11.73
C THR A 46 -7.13 5.70 11.17
N ALA A 47 -7.33 6.71 10.33
CA ALA A 47 -6.24 7.47 9.74
C ALA A 47 -5.65 8.47 10.75
N PHE A 48 -4.32 8.56 10.79
CA PHE A 48 -3.61 9.57 11.57
C PHE A 48 -3.21 10.76 10.69
N ASN A 49 -3.87 11.90 10.86
CA ASN A 49 -3.61 13.14 10.13
C ASN A 49 -3.04 14.27 11.00
N GLY A 50 -2.40 13.91 12.12
CA GLY A 50 -1.82 14.88 13.06
C GLY A 50 -2.91 15.61 13.85
N THR A 51 -2.95 16.96 13.76
CA THR A 51 -3.89 17.80 14.54
C THR A 51 -5.29 17.90 13.92
N LEU A 52 -5.53 17.32 12.73
CA LEU A 52 -6.80 17.38 12.00
C LEU A 52 -7.50 16.01 12.01
N GLU A 53 -7.71 15.45 13.19
CA GLU A 53 -8.44 14.19 13.30
C GLU A 53 -9.94 14.41 13.00
N ILE A 54 -10.49 13.57 12.12
CA ILE A 54 -11.94 13.38 11.96
C ILE A 54 -12.28 12.03 12.57
N GLU A 55 -13.24 12.02 13.48
CA GLU A 55 -13.70 10.80 14.12
C GLU A 55 -14.13 9.77 13.07
N GLY A 56 -13.51 8.59 13.13
CA GLY A 56 -13.79 7.47 12.23
C GLY A 56 -13.25 7.61 10.79
N GLU A 57 -12.46 8.64 10.47
CA GLU A 57 -11.80 8.71 9.16
C GLU A 57 -10.91 7.47 8.96
N GLY A 58 -11.02 6.84 7.79
CA GLY A 58 -10.31 5.61 7.45
C GLY A 58 -11.10 4.33 7.73
N LEU A 59 -12.19 4.36 8.52
CA LEU A 59 -13.02 3.16 8.74
C LEU A 59 -13.87 2.85 7.51
N GLY A 60 -13.68 1.64 6.95
CA GLY A 60 -14.38 1.17 5.77
C GLY A 60 -15.86 0.80 6.05
N ARG A 61 -16.69 0.91 5.00
CA ARG A 61 -18.10 0.55 5.03
C ARG A 61 -18.47 -0.35 3.85
N LEU A 62 -19.40 -1.25 4.09
CA LEU A 62 -20.09 -2.00 3.05
C LEU A 62 -21.06 -1.10 2.28
N GLU A 63 -21.53 -1.56 1.13
CA GLU A 63 -22.46 -0.83 0.26
C GLU A 63 -23.79 -0.46 0.96
N ASP A 64 -24.22 -1.26 1.94
CA ASP A 64 -25.38 -1.00 2.80
C ASP A 64 -25.11 0.00 3.93
N GLY A 65 -23.89 0.54 4.05
CA GLY A 65 -23.45 1.50 5.05
C GLY A 65 -22.92 0.90 6.35
N GLN A 66 -22.99 -0.43 6.55
CA GLN A 66 -22.49 -1.09 7.75
C GLN A 66 -20.95 -0.96 7.84
N LEU A 67 -20.42 -0.70 9.03
CA LEU A 67 -18.97 -0.65 9.25
C LEU A 67 -18.35 -2.05 9.09
N VAL A 68 -17.27 -2.14 8.35
CA VAL A 68 -16.54 -3.40 8.15
C VAL A 68 -16.09 -4.00 9.49
N LYS A 69 -15.64 -3.18 10.44
CA LYS A 69 -15.23 -3.64 11.77
C LYS A 69 -16.36 -4.32 12.57
N ASP A 70 -17.63 -3.96 12.31
CA ASP A 70 -18.76 -4.56 12.99
C ASP A 70 -19.12 -5.94 12.40
N VAL A 71 -18.64 -6.22 11.16
CA VAL A 71 -18.87 -7.48 10.46
C VAL A 71 -17.76 -8.49 10.71
N VAL A 72 -16.49 -8.05 10.65
CA VAL A 72 -15.32 -8.96 10.69
C VAL A 72 -14.40 -8.73 11.89
N GLY A 73 -14.73 -7.79 12.78
CA GLY A 73 -13.82 -7.38 13.85
C GLY A 73 -12.61 -6.62 13.29
N SER A 74 -11.42 -6.94 13.77
CA SER A 74 -10.17 -6.33 13.29
C SER A 74 -9.62 -7.12 12.12
N LEU A 75 -9.32 -6.45 11.01
CA LEU A 75 -8.53 -7.05 9.92
C LEU A 75 -7.04 -6.89 10.21
N PRO A 76 -6.24 -7.97 10.13
CA PRO A 76 -4.80 -7.88 10.37
C PRO A 76 -4.00 -7.36 9.17
N ILE A 77 -4.67 -6.69 8.25
CA ILE A 77 -4.11 -6.00 7.07
C ILE A 77 -4.84 -4.68 6.83
N LEU A 78 -4.17 -3.75 6.17
CA LEU A 78 -4.77 -2.56 5.56
C LEU A 78 -4.46 -2.56 4.07
N VAL A 79 -5.50 -2.40 3.25
CA VAL A 79 -5.40 -2.38 1.79
C VAL A 79 -5.89 -1.03 1.27
N LYS A 80 -5.11 -0.42 0.37
CA LYS A 80 -5.44 0.89 -0.18
C LYS A 80 -5.30 0.90 -1.70
N LEU A 81 -6.12 1.70 -2.38
CA LEU A 81 -5.70 2.32 -3.63
C LEU A 81 -4.97 3.61 -3.29
N LEU A 82 -3.81 3.81 -3.89
CA LEU A 82 -2.98 5.00 -3.71
C LEU A 82 -2.66 5.61 -5.06
N ASP A 83 -2.86 6.93 -5.16
CA ASP A 83 -2.58 7.73 -6.34
C ASP A 83 -1.76 8.96 -5.96
N SER A 84 -0.55 9.11 -6.52
CA SER A 84 0.35 10.22 -6.24
C SER A 84 0.54 11.11 -7.48
N ASP A 85 0.08 12.35 -7.44
CA ASP A 85 0.40 13.36 -8.48
C ASP A 85 1.74 14.05 -8.21
N GLU A 86 2.17 14.08 -6.96
CA GLU A 86 3.49 14.52 -6.55
C GLU A 86 4.23 13.41 -5.77
N ARG A 87 5.56 13.52 -5.64
CA ARG A 87 6.32 12.61 -4.78
C ARG A 87 5.88 12.74 -3.32
N LEU A 88 5.62 11.63 -2.66
CA LEU A 88 5.44 11.62 -1.22
C LEU A 88 6.77 11.98 -0.53
N VAL A 89 6.67 12.58 0.65
CA VAL A 89 7.83 12.83 1.50
C VAL A 89 8.53 11.53 1.90
N ILE A 90 9.85 11.60 2.09
CA ILE A 90 10.61 10.43 2.53
C ILE A 90 10.16 10.03 3.92
N GLN A 91 9.84 8.75 4.07
CA GLN A 91 9.32 8.18 5.30
C GLN A 91 9.95 6.82 5.60
N ALA A 92 9.78 6.36 6.82
CA ALA A 92 10.01 4.98 7.22
C ALA A 92 8.94 4.54 8.23
N HIS A 93 8.70 3.24 8.25
CA HIS A 93 7.72 2.61 9.13
C HIS A 93 8.42 1.73 10.15
N PRO A 94 7.91 1.61 11.39
CA PRO A 94 8.57 0.76 12.38
C PRO A 94 8.40 -0.73 12.03
N THR A 95 9.43 -1.52 12.30
CA THR A 95 9.31 -2.98 12.45
C THR A 95 8.44 -3.30 13.67
N VAL A 96 7.89 -4.52 13.78
CA VAL A 96 7.09 -4.93 14.96
C VAL A 96 7.84 -4.71 16.28
N PRO A 97 9.13 -5.12 16.45
CA PRO A 97 9.89 -4.81 17.67
C PRO A 97 10.06 -3.32 17.93
N CYS A 98 10.27 -2.52 16.89
CA CYS A 98 10.38 -1.07 16.98
C CYS A 98 9.05 -0.43 17.36
N ALA A 99 7.94 -0.85 16.74
CA ALA A 99 6.59 -0.37 17.04
C ALA A 99 6.20 -0.63 18.50
N LYS A 100 6.46 -1.85 18.98
CA LYS A 100 6.22 -2.19 20.40
C LYS A 100 7.04 -1.32 21.36
N ARG A 101 8.31 -1.06 21.06
CA ARG A 101 9.20 -0.30 21.93
C ARG A 101 8.92 1.21 21.93
N LEU A 102 8.61 1.79 20.76
CA LEU A 102 8.56 3.25 20.59
C LEU A 102 7.15 3.81 20.47
N PHE A 103 6.19 3.04 19.97
CA PHE A 103 4.82 3.49 19.67
C PHE A 103 3.77 2.80 20.54
N ASP A 104 4.16 1.89 21.42
CA ASP A 104 3.24 1.03 22.20
C ASP A 104 2.22 0.29 21.30
N SER A 105 2.68 -0.15 20.12
CA SER A 105 1.86 -0.83 19.11
C SER A 105 2.28 -2.29 18.96
N PRO A 106 1.32 -3.24 18.92
CA PRO A 106 1.62 -4.66 18.69
C PRO A 106 1.96 -4.96 17.23
N VAL A 107 1.73 -4.03 16.31
CA VAL A 107 1.96 -4.17 14.86
C VAL A 107 2.92 -3.11 14.36
N GLY A 108 3.73 -3.48 13.37
CA GLY A 108 4.59 -2.58 12.61
C GLY A 108 3.86 -1.98 11.40
N LYS A 109 4.64 -1.68 10.34
CA LYS A 109 4.09 -1.33 9.04
C LYS A 109 5.02 -1.78 7.92
N THR A 110 5.18 -3.09 7.77
CA THR A 110 5.70 -3.69 6.54
C THR A 110 4.64 -3.54 5.47
N GLU A 111 5.03 -3.23 4.24
CA GLU A 111 4.10 -2.97 3.15
C GLU A 111 4.60 -3.49 1.80
N CYS A 112 3.71 -3.56 0.83
CA CYS A 112 4.06 -3.79 -0.56
C CYS A 112 3.14 -3.02 -1.50
N TRP A 113 3.64 -2.77 -2.73
CA TRP A 113 2.96 -2.01 -3.76
C TRP A 113 2.85 -2.82 -5.04
N TYR A 114 1.64 -2.94 -5.57
CA TYR A 114 1.38 -3.50 -6.88
C TYR A 114 0.86 -2.40 -7.81
N PHE A 115 1.67 -2.05 -8.82
CA PHE A 115 1.38 -0.92 -9.70
C PHE A 115 0.30 -1.25 -10.73
N LEU A 116 -0.68 -0.36 -10.87
CA LEU A 116 -1.84 -0.51 -11.74
C LEU A 116 -1.67 0.22 -13.07
N PRO A 117 -2.43 -0.16 -14.13
CA PRO A 117 -2.59 0.65 -15.33
C PRO A 117 -3.05 2.07 -14.97
N GLY A 118 -2.39 3.08 -15.54
CA GLY A 118 -2.53 4.50 -15.16
C GLY A 118 -1.29 5.05 -14.46
N THR A 119 -0.37 4.19 -13.99
CA THR A 119 0.97 4.60 -13.57
C THR A 119 1.68 5.30 -14.72
N ALA A 120 2.22 6.50 -14.47
CA ALA A 120 2.88 7.33 -15.48
C ALA A 120 4.17 6.67 -16.01
N PRO A 121 4.58 6.97 -17.26
CA PRO A 121 5.77 6.35 -17.86
C PRO A 121 7.10 6.66 -17.15
N ASP A 122 7.19 7.80 -16.45
CA ASP A 122 8.35 8.28 -15.70
C ASP A 122 8.24 8.03 -14.19
N ALA A 123 7.19 7.33 -13.76
CA ALA A 123 6.97 6.98 -12.36
C ALA A 123 8.17 6.21 -11.78
N CYS A 124 8.47 6.50 -10.54
CA CYS A 124 9.56 5.83 -9.82
C CYS A 124 9.24 5.77 -8.32
N VAL A 125 9.99 4.95 -7.61
CA VAL A 125 10.05 4.95 -6.15
C VAL A 125 11.48 5.21 -5.70
N TYR A 126 11.63 5.67 -4.46
CA TYR A 126 12.92 5.78 -3.78
C TYR A 126 12.92 4.74 -2.66
N LEU A 127 13.93 3.88 -2.60
CA LEU A 127 13.88 2.69 -1.75
C LEU A 127 15.25 2.35 -1.17
N GLY A 128 15.32 2.28 0.16
CA GLY A 128 16.49 1.82 0.90
C GLY A 128 17.70 2.73 0.80
N PHE A 129 18.56 2.67 1.81
CA PHE A 129 19.83 3.40 1.80
C PHE A 129 20.84 2.82 0.82
N LYS A 130 21.58 3.69 0.16
CA LYS A 130 22.78 3.36 -0.60
C LYS A 130 23.91 2.91 0.32
N PRO A 131 24.91 2.14 -0.19
CA PRO A 131 26.09 1.75 0.59
C PRO A 131 26.78 2.95 1.23
N GLY A 132 27.20 2.78 2.49
CA GLY A 132 27.93 3.82 3.23
C GLY A 132 27.10 4.92 3.88
N VAL A 133 25.78 4.91 3.72
CA VAL A 133 24.90 5.84 4.46
C VAL A 133 24.89 5.40 5.93
N THR A 134 25.30 6.32 6.82
CA THR A 134 25.29 6.11 8.26
C THR A 134 24.19 6.93 8.93
N ARG A 135 23.80 6.58 10.15
CA ARG A 135 22.85 7.34 10.95
C ARG A 135 23.27 8.81 11.07
N ALA A 136 24.54 9.08 11.39
CA ALA A 136 25.05 10.45 11.54
C ALA A 136 24.96 11.26 10.22
N ALA A 137 25.20 10.61 9.06
CA ALA A 137 25.05 11.25 7.77
C ALA A 137 23.57 11.57 7.45
N TRP A 138 22.67 10.65 7.81
CA TRP A 138 21.22 10.84 7.65
C TRP A 138 20.67 11.96 8.53
N GLU A 139 21.02 11.98 9.83
CA GLU A 139 20.66 13.03 10.77
C GLU A 139 21.15 14.41 10.29
N LYS A 140 22.39 14.49 9.80
CA LYS A 140 22.95 15.74 9.25
C LYS A 140 22.22 16.21 7.98
N ALA A 141 21.82 15.28 7.09
CA ALA A 141 21.04 15.60 5.90
C ALA A 141 19.63 16.08 6.29
N PHE A 142 19.02 15.45 7.29
CA PHE A 142 17.73 15.85 7.87
C PHE A 142 17.79 17.27 8.47
N GLU A 143 18.79 17.60 9.25
CA GLU A 143 18.96 18.95 9.82
C GLU A 143 19.02 20.03 8.73
N ARG A 144 19.74 19.74 7.64
CA ARG A 144 19.93 20.64 6.52
C ARG A 144 18.79 20.62 5.51
N GLN A 145 17.93 19.61 5.56
CA GLN A 145 16.92 19.31 4.55
C GLN A 145 17.50 19.25 3.13
N GLN A 146 18.68 18.66 3.02
CA GLN A 146 19.43 18.54 1.74
C GLN A 146 20.11 17.18 1.63
N GLY A 147 20.11 16.63 0.40
CA GLY A 147 20.80 15.37 0.10
C GLY A 147 20.07 14.09 0.55
N LEU A 148 18.85 14.20 1.05
CA LEU A 148 18.09 13.04 1.56
C LEU A 148 17.73 12.04 0.45
N LEU A 149 17.23 12.51 -0.68
CA LEU A 149 16.86 11.64 -1.81
C LEU A 149 18.08 10.98 -2.46
N GLU A 150 19.21 11.67 -2.51
CA GLU A 150 20.46 11.19 -3.06
C GLU A 150 21.03 10.00 -2.28
N MET A 151 20.63 9.83 -1.02
CA MET A 151 20.99 8.69 -0.17
C MET A 151 20.17 7.44 -0.46
N LEU A 152 19.08 7.53 -1.24
CA LEU A 152 18.19 6.42 -1.59
C LEU A 152 18.37 6.01 -3.05
N HIS A 153 17.95 4.77 -3.37
CA HIS A 153 17.89 4.29 -4.74
C HIS A 153 16.63 4.76 -5.44
N ARG A 154 16.77 5.43 -6.57
CA ARG A 154 15.65 5.75 -7.47
C ARG A 154 15.40 4.57 -8.40
N ILE A 155 14.22 3.96 -8.29
CA ILE A 155 13.83 2.75 -9.03
C ILE A 155 12.63 3.10 -9.93
N PRO A 156 12.77 3.09 -11.26
CA PRO A 156 11.64 3.25 -12.17
C PRO A 156 10.63 2.12 -11.99
N VAL A 157 9.33 2.45 -12.05
CA VAL A 157 8.24 1.48 -11.92
C VAL A 157 7.20 1.67 -13.02
N ALA A 158 6.49 0.59 -13.34
CA ALA A 158 5.44 0.57 -14.36
C ALA A 158 4.29 -0.35 -13.94
N ALA A 159 3.15 -0.25 -14.61
CA ALA A 159 2.01 -1.12 -14.37
C ALA A 159 2.38 -2.61 -14.46
N GLY A 160 2.01 -3.36 -13.45
CA GLY A 160 2.33 -4.78 -13.27
C GLY A 160 3.64 -5.06 -12.52
N ASP A 161 4.43 -4.04 -12.20
CA ASP A 161 5.56 -4.18 -11.28
C ASP A 161 5.07 -4.34 -9.83
N PHE A 162 5.91 -4.93 -9.01
CA PHE A 162 5.70 -5.10 -7.57
C PHE A 162 6.93 -4.65 -6.80
N VAL A 163 6.72 -3.95 -5.68
CA VAL A 163 7.76 -3.50 -4.77
C VAL A 163 7.39 -3.91 -3.35
N PHE A 164 8.35 -4.49 -2.63
CA PHE A 164 8.22 -4.83 -1.21
C PHE A 164 9.02 -3.84 -0.36
N VAL A 165 8.49 -3.44 0.79
CA VAL A 165 9.10 -2.46 1.70
C VAL A 165 9.09 -3.02 3.12
N ASP A 166 10.28 -3.37 3.61
CA ASP A 166 10.45 -3.82 5.00
C ASP A 166 10.22 -2.66 5.98
N GLY A 167 9.74 -2.99 7.18
CA GLY A 167 9.79 -2.04 8.30
C GLY A 167 11.22 -1.53 8.52
N GLY A 168 11.38 -0.24 8.86
CA GLY A 168 12.67 0.43 9.02
C GLY A 168 13.29 0.96 7.71
N MET A 169 12.82 0.52 6.56
CA MET A 169 13.37 0.93 5.27
C MET A 169 12.93 2.36 4.91
N PRO A 170 13.86 3.31 4.70
CA PRO A 170 13.53 4.62 4.17
C PRO A 170 13.03 4.51 2.74
N HIS A 171 11.94 5.19 2.43
CA HIS A 171 11.34 5.14 1.09
C HIS A 171 10.53 6.39 0.78
N ALA A 172 10.26 6.59 -0.51
CA ALA A 172 9.27 7.54 -0.99
C ALA A 172 8.65 7.05 -2.30
N ILE A 173 7.36 7.26 -2.45
CA ILE A 173 6.63 7.02 -3.70
C ILE A 173 6.77 8.27 -4.56
N GLY A 174 7.24 8.13 -5.80
CA GLY A 174 7.34 9.25 -6.76
C GLY A 174 5.97 9.72 -7.25
N GLY A 175 5.96 10.86 -7.92
CA GLY A 175 4.77 11.33 -8.63
C GLY A 175 4.40 10.40 -9.79
N GLY A 176 3.13 10.35 -10.13
CA GLY A 176 2.62 9.54 -11.24
C GLY A 176 2.42 8.05 -10.91
N CYS A 177 2.57 7.63 -9.66
CA CYS A 177 2.31 6.26 -9.24
C CYS A 177 0.82 6.04 -8.97
N PHE A 178 0.30 4.90 -9.46
CA PHE A 178 -1.03 4.41 -9.14
C PHE A 178 -0.95 2.93 -8.80
N MET A 179 -1.39 2.55 -7.59
CA MET A 179 -1.13 1.22 -7.06
C MET A 179 -2.15 0.71 -6.06
N ILE A 180 -2.11 -0.60 -5.82
CA ILE A 180 -2.64 -1.24 -4.62
C ILE A 180 -1.50 -1.32 -3.62
N GLU A 181 -1.67 -0.71 -2.45
CA GLU A 181 -0.80 -0.85 -1.28
C GLU A 181 -1.43 -1.87 -0.32
N LEU A 182 -0.68 -2.88 0.07
CA LEU A 182 -1.04 -3.84 1.11
C LEU A 182 -0.01 -3.76 2.23
N GLN A 183 -0.48 -3.61 3.47
CA GLN A 183 0.37 -3.35 4.63
C GLN A 183 -0.17 -3.99 5.91
N GLU A 184 0.68 -4.04 6.95
CA GLU A 184 0.23 -4.27 8.33
C GLU A 184 -0.79 -3.19 8.75
N PRO A 185 -1.76 -3.50 9.64
CA PRO A 185 -2.90 -2.63 9.92
C PRO A 185 -2.54 -1.46 10.85
N SER A 186 -1.66 -0.59 10.41
CA SER A 186 -1.27 0.61 11.15
C SER A 186 -1.03 1.80 10.21
N ASP A 187 -1.11 3.02 10.76
CA ASP A 187 -0.72 4.26 10.06
C ASP A 187 0.55 4.88 10.69
N LEU A 188 1.40 4.04 11.32
CA LEU A 188 2.63 4.45 11.97
C LEU A 188 3.71 4.84 10.95
N MET A 189 4.29 6.02 11.12
CA MET A 189 5.38 6.50 10.28
C MET A 189 6.27 7.51 10.99
N VAL A 190 7.47 7.70 10.46
CA VAL A 190 8.32 8.88 10.67
C VAL A 190 8.69 9.47 9.32
N VAL A 191 8.83 10.79 9.25
CA VAL A 191 9.02 11.53 8.00
C VAL A 191 10.31 12.35 8.06
N ALA A 192 11.13 12.28 7.01
CA ALA A 192 12.43 12.96 6.98
C ALA A 192 12.40 14.35 6.30
N GLU A 193 11.29 14.77 5.75
CA GLU A 193 11.17 16.05 5.05
C GLU A 193 10.13 16.96 5.73
N ARG A 194 10.47 18.25 5.87
CA ARG A 194 9.61 19.25 6.53
C ARG A 194 8.49 19.78 5.62
N TYR A 195 8.65 19.62 4.33
CA TYR A 195 7.71 20.11 3.31
C TYR A 195 7.50 19.05 2.24
N THR A 196 6.27 18.98 1.72
CA THR A 196 6.00 18.23 0.49
C THR A 196 6.65 18.94 -0.72
N PRO A 197 6.81 18.26 -1.85
CA PRO A 197 7.30 18.93 -3.08
C PRO A 197 6.45 20.14 -3.50
N SER A 198 5.15 20.14 -3.24
CA SER A 198 4.24 21.27 -3.46
C SER A 198 4.33 22.39 -2.40
N GLY A 199 5.23 22.27 -1.40
CA GLY A 199 5.48 23.27 -0.39
C GLY A 199 4.55 23.24 0.83
N ARG A 200 3.75 22.19 1.01
CA ARG A 200 2.92 22.02 2.21
C ARG A 200 3.79 21.59 3.38
N GLN A 201 3.67 22.29 4.51
CA GLN A 201 4.41 21.95 5.71
C GLN A 201 3.89 20.68 6.36
N ILE A 202 4.79 19.80 6.78
CA ILE A 202 4.48 18.60 7.56
C ILE A 202 4.54 18.97 9.04
N PRO A 203 3.46 18.74 9.82
CA PRO A 203 3.47 18.99 11.25
C PRO A 203 4.55 18.16 11.98
N ASP A 204 5.23 18.74 12.95
CA ASP A 204 6.28 18.06 13.72
C ASP A 204 5.80 16.74 14.34
N ALA A 205 4.59 16.72 14.92
CA ALA A 205 3.98 15.50 15.46
C ALA A 205 3.87 14.38 14.43
N LYS A 206 3.58 14.71 13.16
CA LYS A 206 3.55 13.76 12.06
C LYS A 206 4.96 13.34 11.64
N MET A 207 5.93 14.26 11.66
CA MET A 207 7.31 13.94 11.29
C MET A 207 7.93 12.90 12.20
N HIS A 208 7.79 13.06 13.52
CA HIS A 208 8.34 12.11 14.48
C HIS A 208 7.33 11.06 14.99
N GLY A 209 6.14 10.98 14.37
CA GLY A 209 5.13 9.96 14.68
C GLY A 209 4.65 9.99 16.14
N GLY A 210 4.73 11.12 16.83
CA GLY A 210 4.39 11.25 18.25
C GLY A 210 5.47 10.81 19.25
N ILE A 211 6.55 10.14 18.81
CA ILE A 211 7.59 9.57 19.69
C ILE A 211 8.71 10.56 20.07
N GLY A 212 8.74 11.73 19.44
CA GLY A 212 9.75 12.78 19.64
C GLY A 212 11.00 12.60 18.78
N TRP A 213 11.73 13.71 18.60
CA TRP A 213 12.88 13.82 17.69
C TRP A 213 14.03 12.86 18.02
N GLU A 214 14.32 12.66 19.31
CA GLU A 214 15.40 11.78 19.77
C GLU A 214 15.20 10.32 19.33
N LYS A 215 13.94 9.85 19.33
CA LYS A 215 13.60 8.46 19.01
C LYS A 215 13.32 8.24 17.53
N MET A 216 12.98 9.29 16.78
CA MET A 216 12.61 9.22 15.37
C MET A 216 13.64 8.45 14.52
N PHE A 217 14.91 8.74 14.70
CA PHE A 217 15.99 8.13 13.93
C PHE A 217 16.25 6.65 14.28
N ALA A 218 15.70 6.16 15.39
CA ALA A 218 15.77 4.75 15.76
C ALA A 218 14.72 3.88 15.03
N VAL A 219 13.84 4.50 14.24
CA VAL A 219 12.90 3.77 13.35
C VAL A 219 13.60 3.29 12.09
N TYR A 220 14.63 4.01 11.60
CA TYR A 220 15.34 3.67 10.37
C TYR A 220 16.31 2.51 10.57
N GLU A 221 16.34 1.58 9.62
CA GLU A 221 17.36 0.54 9.50
C GLU A 221 18.47 1.01 8.55
N TYR A 222 19.69 1.20 9.10
CA TYR A 222 20.82 1.81 8.36
C TYR A 222 21.66 0.78 7.59
N GLU A 223 21.05 -0.28 7.10
CA GLU A 223 21.70 -1.26 6.22
C GLU A 223 21.68 -0.77 4.77
N GLY A 224 22.80 -0.20 4.32
CA GLY A 224 22.95 0.22 2.92
C GLY A 224 23.25 -0.97 2.00
N ARG A 225 22.57 -1.03 0.84
CA ARG A 225 22.74 -2.04 -0.21
C ARG A 225 23.07 -1.38 -1.54
N THR A 226 23.66 -2.13 -2.48
CA THR A 226 23.79 -1.67 -3.86
C THR A 226 22.42 -1.59 -4.53
N PHE A 227 22.34 -0.93 -5.69
CA PHE A 227 21.12 -0.84 -6.49
C PHE A 227 20.64 -2.25 -6.91
N GLU A 228 21.57 -3.09 -7.36
CA GLU A 228 21.30 -4.46 -7.81
C GLU A 228 20.78 -5.33 -6.69
N GLU A 229 21.38 -5.29 -5.49
CA GLU A 229 20.92 -6.01 -4.32
C GLU A 229 19.53 -5.56 -3.87
N THR A 230 19.30 -4.24 -3.87
CA THR A 230 17.99 -3.66 -3.54
C THR A 230 16.92 -4.12 -4.53
N CYS A 231 17.18 -4.03 -5.84
CA CYS A 231 16.25 -4.49 -6.86
C CYS A 231 16.01 -6.01 -6.78
N ALA A 232 17.06 -6.81 -6.62
CA ALA A 232 16.94 -8.27 -6.57
C ALA A 232 16.09 -8.75 -5.37
N ARG A 233 16.20 -8.06 -4.23
CA ARG A 233 15.48 -8.42 -3.01
C ARG A 233 14.03 -7.90 -2.99
N TYR A 234 13.82 -6.66 -3.38
CA TYR A 234 12.58 -5.93 -3.09
C TYR A 234 11.71 -5.65 -4.32
N VAL A 235 12.20 -5.85 -5.54
CA VAL A 235 11.47 -5.48 -6.76
C VAL A 235 11.22 -6.70 -7.63
N ARG A 236 10.00 -6.83 -8.13
CA ARG A 236 9.61 -7.82 -9.14
C ARG A 236 9.07 -7.08 -10.35
N LYS A 237 9.81 -7.10 -11.45
CA LYS A 237 9.39 -6.47 -12.71
C LYS A 237 8.39 -7.35 -13.45
N ARG A 238 7.39 -6.75 -14.07
CA ARG A 238 6.43 -7.46 -14.91
C ARG A 238 7.10 -8.39 -15.93
N SER A 239 8.21 -7.95 -16.55
CA SER A 239 8.98 -8.74 -17.51
C SER A 239 9.67 -9.98 -16.91
N GLN A 240 9.99 -9.96 -15.62
CA GLN A 240 10.65 -11.07 -14.91
C GLN A 240 9.64 -12.13 -14.42
N THR A 241 8.35 -11.80 -14.40
CA THR A 241 7.30 -12.73 -13.99
C THR A 241 6.82 -13.64 -15.12
N SER A 242 7.25 -13.40 -16.36
CA SER A 242 7.03 -14.27 -17.50
C SER A 242 8.34 -15.03 -17.80
N ASN A 243 8.45 -16.28 -17.33
CA ASN A 243 9.53 -17.17 -17.77
C ASN A 243 9.50 -17.27 -19.30
N GLY A 244 10.33 -16.48 -19.97
CA GLY A 244 10.95 -16.76 -21.26
C GLY A 244 10.06 -17.08 -22.46
N ARG A 245 8.83 -16.59 -22.58
CA ARG A 245 8.10 -16.60 -23.85
C ARG A 245 7.26 -15.34 -23.99
N ASN A 246 7.66 -14.46 -24.91
CA ASN A 246 6.79 -13.41 -25.45
C ASN A 246 5.56 -14.06 -26.09
N SER A 247 4.42 -14.08 -25.41
CA SER A 247 3.16 -14.35 -26.04
C SER A 247 2.12 -13.38 -25.49
N SER A 248 1.46 -12.69 -26.38
CA SER A 248 0.28 -11.86 -26.16
C SER A 248 -0.95 -12.67 -25.67
N SER A 249 -0.76 -13.92 -25.25
CA SER A 249 -1.78 -14.88 -24.78
C SER A 249 -1.73 -15.16 -23.27
N ASP A 250 -0.89 -14.47 -22.49
CA ASP A 250 -0.64 -14.78 -21.05
C ASP A 250 -1.72 -14.22 -20.10
N THR A 251 -2.90 -13.85 -20.61
CA THR A 251 -3.95 -13.20 -19.82
C THR A 251 -5.15 -14.09 -19.47
N LYS A 252 -5.23 -15.32 -19.97
CA LYS A 252 -6.35 -16.22 -19.64
C LYS A 252 -5.94 -17.32 -18.67
N GLY A 253 -6.59 -17.36 -17.52
CA GLY A 253 -6.70 -18.50 -16.64
C GLY A 253 -5.46 -18.83 -15.83
N LYS A 254 -5.03 -17.97 -14.86
CA LYS A 254 -4.08 -18.39 -13.83
C LYS A 254 -4.25 -17.58 -12.55
N VAL A 255 -4.35 -18.27 -11.44
CA VAL A 255 -4.05 -17.74 -10.12
C VAL A 255 -2.53 -17.56 -10.04
N LYS A 256 -2.09 -16.33 -9.74
CA LYS A 256 -0.67 -15.99 -9.58
C LYS A 256 -0.45 -15.33 -8.22
N GLN A 257 0.41 -15.93 -7.40
CA GLN A 257 0.88 -15.28 -6.19
C GLN A 257 1.86 -14.16 -6.57
N ILE A 258 1.59 -12.96 -6.06
CA ILE A 258 2.41 -11.75 -6.24
C ILE A 258 3.34 -11.58 -5.04
N CYS A 259 2.79 -11.76 -3.83
CA CYS A 259 3.49 -11.72 -2.56
C CYS A 259 3.07 -12.92 -1.71
N GLY A 260 4.02 -13.59 -1.10
CA GLY A 260 3.79 -14.78 -0.28
C GLY A 260 4.83 -14.96 0.82
N PRO A 261 4.83 -16.11 1.49
CA PRO A 261 5.65 -16.37 2.66
C PRO A 261 7.16 -16.36 2.40
N GLU A 262 7.58 -16.39 1.14
CA GLU A 262 8.99 -16.23 0.75
C GLU A 262 9.51 -14.79 0.93
N LEU A 263 8.60 -13.80 1.00
CA LEU A 263 8.93 -12.41 1.24
C LEU A 263 8.58 -11.96 2.66
N THR A 264 7.40 -12.34 3.15
CA THR A 264 6.92 -11.87 4.44
C THR A 264 5.92 -12.84 5.07
N ASP A 265 5.88 -12.84 6.39
CA ASP A 265 4.86 -13.53 7.19
C ASP A 265 3.67 -12.62 7.58
N LYS A 266 3.60 -11.39 7.03
CA LYS A 266 2.61 -10.37 7.43
C LYS A 266 1.34 -10.40 6.61
N PHE A 267 1.46 -10.74 5.31
CA PHE A 267 0.34 -10.74 4.36
C PHE A 267 0.67 -11.52 3.09
N GLU A 268 -0.35 -11.77 2.30
CA GLU A 268 -0.23 -12.40 0.99
C GLU A 268 -1.07 -11.64 -0.05
N MET A 269 -0.60 -11.65 -1.32
CA MET A 269 -1.28 -11.01 -2.44
C MET A 269 -1.29 -11.93 -3.65
N TRP A 270 -2.44 -12.03 -4.33
CA TRP A 270 -2.61 -12.82 -5.56
C TRP A 270 -3.29 -12.01 -6.65
N ARG A 271 -3.02 -12.38 -7.88
CA ARG A 271 -3.83 -12.02 -9.04
C ARG A 271 -4.63 -13.25 -9.47
N VAL A 272 -5.94 -13.08 -9.63
CA VAL A 272 -6.88 -14.10 -10.12
C VAL A 272 -7.55 -13.56 -11.37
N ALA A 273 -7.56 -14.33 -12.45
CA ALA A 273 -8.13 -13.88 -13.72
C ALA A 273 -8.75 -15.03 -14.50
N GLY A 274 -9.87 -14.76 -15.14
CA GLY A 274 -10.62 -15.75 -15.91
C GLY A 274 -11.43 -16.70 -15.03
N ASP A 275 -11.77 -17.86 -15.57
CA ASP A 275 -12.58 -18.88 -14.86
C ASP A 275 -11.71 -19.69 -13.90
N GLU A 276 -11.28 -19.04 -12.80
CA GLU A 276 -10.35 -19.59 -11.81
C GLU A 276 -10.87 -19.44 -10.38
N SER A 277 -10.32 -20.26 -9.49
CA SER A 277 -10.63 -20.22 -8.07
C SER A 277 -9.37 -20.11 -7.24
N LEU A 278 -9.41 -19.25 -6.21
CA LEU A 278 -8.35 -19.07 -5.23
C LEU A 278 -8.82 -19.61 -3.87
N ASP A 279 -8.06 -20.56 -3.31
CA ASP A 279 -8.24 -20.95 -1.91
C ASP A 279 -7.72 -19.84 -1.00
N LEU A 280 -8.64 -19.20 -0.29
CA LEU A 280 -8.31 -18.11 0.59
C LEU A 280 -7.59 -18.62 1.84
N PRO A 281 -6.45 -18.03 2.23
CA PRO A 281 -5.71 -18.44 3.42
C PRO A 281 -6.44 -18.09 4.72
N ARG A 282 -7.44 -17.20 4.63
CA ARG A 282 -8.13 -16.61 5.77
C ARG A 282 -9.61 -16.39 5.55
N PRO A 283 -10.38 -16.34 6.67
CA PRO A 283 -11.81 -16.07 6.60
C PRO A 283 -12.16 -14.64 6.17
N ALA A 284 -11.20 -13.72 6.07
CA ALA A 284 -11.43 -12.38 5.56
C ALA A 284 -10.28 -11.92 4.65
N SER A 285 -10.63 -11.44 3.46
CA SER A 285 -9.74 -10.91 2.43
C SER A 285 -10.35 -9.67 1.81
N VAL A 286 -9.51 -8.85 1.19
CA VAL A 286 -9.93 -7.68 0.40
C VAL A 286 -9.57 -7.93 -1.05
N ALA A 287 -10.53 -7.74 -1.96
CA ALA A 287 -10.28 -7.90 -3.37
C ALA A 287 -10.61 -6.62 -4.16
N VAL A 288 -9.83 -6.35 -5.20
CA VAL A 288 -10.02 -5.23 -6.13
C VAL A 288 -10.16 -5.78 -7.53
N VAL A 289 -11.22 -5.42 -8.24
CA VAL A 289 -11.41 -5.77 -9.64
C VAL A 289 -10.56 -4.82 -10.49
N THR A 290 -9.44 -5.32 -10.99
CA THR A 290 -8.46 -4.52 -11.73
C THR A 290 -8.69 -4.47 -13.23
N GLY A 291 -9.57 -5.33 -13.75
CA GLY A 291 -9.92 -5.35 -15.16
C GLY A 291 -11.14 -6.21 -15.47
N GLY A 292 -11.79 -5.94 -16.61
CA GLY A 292 -12.92 -6.70 -17.09
C GLY A 292 -14.20 -6.57 -16.27
N ALA A 293 -15.12 -7.49 -16.50
CA ALA A 293 -16.37 -7.67 -15.78
C ALA A 293 -16.70 -9.15 -15.70
N GLY A 294 -17.49 -9.55 -14.71
CA GLY A 294 -17.88 -10.96 -14.52
C GLY A 294 -18.54 -11.16 -13.16
N GLU A 295 -18.23 -12.27 -12.54
CA GLU A 295 -18.76 -12.63 -11.22
C GLU A 295 -17.64 -13.06 -10.27
N ALA A 296 -17.81 -12.75 -9.01
CA ALA A 296 -17.00 -13.23 -7.89
C ALA A 296 -17.93 -13.92 -6.88
N ASN A 297 -17.84 -15.26 -6.75
CA ASN A 297 -18.80 -16.09 -5.97
C ASN A 297 -20.27 -15.74 -6.27
N GLY A 298 -20.63 -15.50 -7.53
CA GLY A 298 -22.00 -15.16 -7.97
C GLY A 298 -22.37 -13.68 -7.80
N LEU A 299 -21.51 -12.83 -7.19
CA LEU A 299 -21.71 -11.40 -7.16
C LEU A 299 -21.20 -10.77 -8.45
N ALA A 300 -22.06 -10.05 -9.17
CA ALA A 300 -21.66 -9.32 -10.37
C ALA A 300 -20.65 -8.22 -10.04
N VAL A 301 -19.52 -8.23 -10.77
CA VAL A 301 -18.41 -7.30 -10.53
C VAL A 301 -17.91 -6.68 -11.84
N THR A 302 -17.39 -5.46 -11.72
CA THR A 302 -16.77 -4.72 -12.82
C THR A 302 -15.48 -4.06 -12.36
N LYS A 303 -14.60 -3.71 -13.31
CA LYS A 303 -13.38 -2.96 -13.02
C LYS A 303 -13.68 -1.76 -12.11
N GLY A 304 -12.89 -1.62 -11.04
CA GLY A 304 -13.04 -0.57 -10.04
C GLY A 304 -13.82 -0.99 -8.78
N ASP A 305 -14.54 -2.12 -8.84
CA ASP A 305 -15.20 -2.66 -7.64
C ASP A 305 -14.17 -3.09 -6.60
N ARG A 306 -14.49 -2.81 -5.36
CA ARG A 306 -13.73 -3.18 -4.15
C ARG A 306 -14.61 -4.08 -3.30
N LEU A 307 -14.07 -5.20 -2.85
CA LEU A 307 -14.82 -6.26 -2.21
C LEU A 307 -14.24 -6.63 -0.86
N LEU A 308 -15.11 -6.83 0.11
CA LEU A 308 -14.82 -7.63 1.31
C LEU A 308 -15.23 -9.08 1.02
N VAL A 309 -14.33 -10.03 1.25
CA VAL A 309 -14.62 -11.46 1.20
C VAL A 309 -14.42 -12.02 2.60
N ALA A 310 -15.49 -12.36 3.30
CA ALA A 310 -15.48 -12.79 4.69
C ALA A 310 -16.21 -14.13 4.88
N GLY A 311 -15.61 -15.05 5.64
CA GLY A 311 -16.15 -16.38 5.91
C GLY A 311 -16.11 -17.34 4.71
N GLU A 312 -15.60 -16.92 3.56
CA GLU A 312 -15.41 -17.77 2.38
C GLU A 312 -14.06 -18.49 2.44
N ARG A 313 -14.04 -19.75 2.04
CA ARG A 313 -12.80 -20.53 1.91
C ARG A 313 -12.20 -20.41 0.50
N THR A 314 -13.03 -20.14 -0.47
CA THR A 314 -12.65 -20.07 -1.89
C THR A 314 -13.29 -18.85 -2.52
N LEU A 315 -12.51 -18.12 -3.33
CA LEU A 315 -12.99 -17.08 -4.20
C LEU A 315 -12.96 -17.59 -5.64
N ALA A 316 -14.12 -17.86 -6.22
CA ALA A 316 -14.29 -18.21 -7.62
C ALA A 316 -14.54 -16.95 -8.44
N VAL A 317 -13.79 -16.78 -9.52
CA VAL A 317 -13.90 -15.66 -10.46
C VAL A 317 -14.28 -16.20 -11.83
N ASN A 318 -15.30 -15.64 -12.45
CA ASN A 318 -15.79 -16.08 -13.76
C ASN A 318 -15.68 -14.96 -14.80
N SER A 319 -15.66 -15.36 -16.08
CA SER A 319 -15.63 -14.46 -17.24
C SER A 319 -14.33 -13.68 -17.38
N ASP A 320 -14.39 -12.42 -17.85
CA ASP A 320 -13.22 -11.59 -18.15
C ASP A 320 -12.69 -10.80 -16.91
N ALA A 321 -13.29 -10.99 -15.74
CA ALA A 321 -12.88 -10.29 -14.53
C ALA A 321 -11.45 -10.67 -14.12
N THR A 322 -10.69 -9.67 -13.70
CA THR A 322 -9.36 -9.83 -13.11
C THR A 322 -9.35 -9.14 -11.76
N LEU A 323 -8.99 -9.89 -10.72
CA LEU A 323 -8.94 -9.39 -9.35
C LEU A 323 -7.51 -9.44 -8.81
N VAL A 324 -7.17 -8.47 -7.98
CA VAL A 324 -6.07 -8.57 -7.01
C VAL A 324 -6.68 -8.82 -5.64
N VAL A 325 -6.23 -9.90 -4.99
CA VAL A 325 -6.74 -10.37 -3.71
C VAL A 325 -5.65 -10.21 -2.67
N CYS A 326 -5.95 -9.53 -1.58
CA CYS A 326 -5.08 -9.26 -0.44
C CYS A 326 -5.62 -9.94 0.81
N ALA A 327 -4.79 -10.69 1.51
CA ALA A 327 -5.20 -11.42 2.71
C ALA A 327 -4.10 -11.43 3.76
N ALA A 328 -4.52 -11.64 5.00
CA ALA A 328 -3.61 -11.97 6.09
C ALA A 328 -2.95 -13.33 5.86
N PRO A 329 -1.76 -13.58 6.43
CA PRO A 329 -1.04 -14.83 6.22
C PRO A 329 -1.76 -16.01 6.86
N ARG A 330 -1.53 -17.21 6.32
CA ARG A 330 -2.07 -18.46 6.89
C ARG A 330 -1.58 -18.65 8.34
N GLY A 331 -2.47 -18.89 9.26
CA GLY A 331 -2.13 -19.12 10.68
C GLY A 331 -2.33 -17.90 11.60
N SER A 332 -2.60 -16.63 11.14
CA SER A 332 -2.93 -15.52 12.04
C SER A 332 -4.29 -15.78 12.75
N VAL A 333 -4.38 -15.58 14.03
CA VAL A 333 -5.67 -15.61 14.79
C VAL A 333 -6.30 -14.23 14.65
N ILE A 334 -7.57 -14.17 14.28
CA ILE A 334 -8.37 -12.92 14.32
C ILE A 334 -8.76 -12.71 15.77
#